data_3e9cb855f731219e7423662d29064b27
#
_entry.id   3e9cb855f731219e7423662d29064b27
#
_cell.length_a   1.000
_cell.length_b   1.000
_cell.length_c   1.000
_cell.angle_alpha   90.00
_cell.angle_beta   90.00
_cell.angle_gamma   90.00
#
_symmetry.space_group_name_H-M   'P 1'
#
loop_
_entity.id
_entity.type
_entity.pdbx_description
1 polymer ?
#
loop_
_entity_poly.entity_id
_entity_poly.type
_entity_poly.pdbx_seq_one_letter_code
_entity_poly.pdbx_strand_id
1 'polypeptide(L)'
;MSQKLVLIDGHSILNRAFYGVPDLSNAEGLHTNAIYGFLNIMFKILEEEKPDYLAVAFDVHAPTFRHQMYQAYKGTRKPMPEELRQQVPVMKEVLKAMHITIMEQAGLEADDILGTLAKKAEQEGMEVSLVSGDRDLLQIATDHIKIRIPKTKQGRTEIEDYYAADVQAAYQVTPLRFI
;
A
#
# COMPACT_ATOMS: atom_id res chain seq x y z
N MET A 1 12.16 -24.07 -0.77
CA MET A 1 11.90 -22.76 -0.15
C MET A 1 10.65 -22.17 -0.75
N SER A 2 9.72 -21.63 0.06
CA SER A 2 8.52 -20.97 -0.46
C SER A 2 8.91 -19.65 -1.15
N GLN A 3 8.24 -19.33 -2.26
CA GLN A 3 8.40 -18.05 -2.95
C GLN A 3 7.79 -16.93 -2.10
N LYS A 4 8.32 -15.73 -2.25
CA LYS A 4 7.88 -14.54 -1.52
C LYS A 4 7.31 -13.48 -2.46
N LEU A 5 6.09 -13.03 -2.17
CA LEU A 5 5.41 -11.95 -2.86
C LEU A 5 5.33 -10.71 -1.95
N VAL A 6 5.73 -9.56 -2.45
CA VAL A 6 5.47 -8.26 -1.83
C VAL A 6 4.42 -7.50 -2.64
N LEU A 7 3.36 -7.06 -1.96
CA LEU A 7 2.30 -6.24 -2.49
C LEU A 7 2.32 -4.87 -1.80
N ILE A 8 2.31 -3.79 -2.55
CA ILE A 8 2.33 -2.42 -2.02
C ILE A 8 1.04 -1.69 -2.40
N ASP A 9 0.40 -1.09 -1.41
CA ASP A 9 -0.71 -0.16 -1.58
C ASP A 9 -0.16 1.22 -2.01
N GLY A 10 -0.22 1.49 -3.31
CA GLY A 10 0.43 2.64 -3.91
C GLY A 10 -0.05 3.99 -3.36
N HIS A 11 -1.36 4.21 -3.32
CA HIS A 11 -1.93 5.46 -2.79
C HIS A 11 -1.69 5.64 -1.30
N SER A 12 -1.83 4.58 -0.52
CA SER A 12 -1.59 4.63 0.93
C SER A 12 -0.15 5.02 1.25
N ILE A 13 0.82 4.42 0.57
CA ILE A 13 2.24 4.71 0.79
C ILE A 13 2.62 6.10 0.26
N LEU A 14 2.11 6.50 -0.92
CA LEU A 14 2.31 7.87 -1.43
C LEU A 14 1.75 8.93 -0.49
N ASN A 15 0.53 8.73 0.03
CA ASN A 15 -0.10 9.64 0.97
C ASN A 15 0.72 9.77 2.27
N ARG A 16 1.19 8.65 2.80
CA ARG A 16 2.05 8.63 3.99
C ARG A 16 3.37 9.36 3.74
N ALA A 17 4.00 9.12 2.60
CA ALA A 17 5.25 9.78 2.21
C ALA A 17 5.06 11.30 2.03
N PHE A 18 3.95 11.72 1.43
CA PHE A 18 3.62 13.12 1.24
C PHE A 18 3.56 13.91 2.56
N TYR A 19 2.93 13.35 3.59
CA TYR A 19 2.85 13.98 4.91
C TYR A 19 4.06 13.72 5.81
N GLY A 20 4.85 12.70 5.52
CA GLY A 20 6.02 12.32 6.33
C GLY A 20 7.34 12.94 5.87
N VAL A 21 7.42 13.38 4.63
CA VAL A 21 8.63 14.03 4.05
C VAL A 21 8.34 15.50 3.86
N PRO A 22 9.26 16.40 4.28
CA PRO A 22 9.14 17.83 3.99
C PRO A 22 8.94 18.11 2.50
N ASP A 23 8.30 19.22 2.18
CA ASP A 23 8.07 19.60 0.78
C ASP A 23 9.38 19.67 0.00
N LEU A 24 9.41 18.95 -1.11
CA LEU A 24 10.50 18.91 -2.07
C LEU A 24 9.93 19.15 -3.46
N SER A 25 10.61 19.95 -4.25
CA SER A 25 10.27 20.17 -5.66
C SER A 25 11.53 20.18 -6.52
N ASN A 26 11.36 19.82 -7.80
CA ASN A 26 12.43 19.94 -8.78
C ASN A 26 12.53 21.37 -9.32
N ALA A 27 13.51 21.62 -10.19
CA ALA A 27 13.74 22.94 -10.78
C ALA A 27 12.57 23.44 -11.66
N GLU A 28 11.70 22.54 -12.11
CA GLU A 28 10.52 22.82 -12.94
C GLU A 28 9.25 23.05 -12.10
N GLY A 29 9.36 22.98 -10.75
CA GLY A 29 8.25 23.20 -9.84
C GLY A 29 7.37 21.96 -9.57
N LEU A 30 7.74 20.77 -10.04
CA LEU A 30 7.06 19.54 -9.69
C LEU A 30 7.39 19.17 -8.25
N HIS A 31 6.36 18.93 -7.43
CA HIS A 31 6.54 18.39 -6.09
C HIS A 31 6.99 16.92 -6.17
N THR A 32 7.97 16.54 -5.35
CA THR A 32 8.64 15.22 -5.42
C THR A 32 8.75 14.50 -4.08
N ASN A 33 8.28 15.10 -3.00
CA ASN A 33 8.40 14.54 -1.65
C ASN A 33 7.71 13.18 -1.50
N ALA A 34 6.52 13.00 -2.08
CA ALA A 34 5.81 11.73 -2.00
C ALA A 34 6.53 10.63 -2.79
N ILE A 35 7.04 10.94 -3.99
CA ILE A 35 7.82 10.02 -4.82
C ILE A 35 9.09 9.60 -4.07
N TYR A 36 9.83 10.57 -3.53
CA TYR A 36 11.05 10.32 -2.77
C TYR A 36 10.78 9.41 -1.56
N GLY A 37 9.78 9.74 -0.75
CA GLY A 37 9.44 8.95 0.42
C GLY A 37 8.92 7.55 0.08
N PHE A 38 8.13 7.43 -1.01
CA PHE A 38 7.67 6.14 -1.51
C PHE A 38 8.86 5.24 -1.90
N LEU A 39 9.79 5.75 -2.68
CA LEU A 39 10.97 5.00 -3.11
C LEU A 39 11.83 4.55 -1.92
N ASN A 40 12.01 5.42 -0.92
CA ASN A 40 12.75 5.05 0.28
C ASN A 40 12.08 3.91 1.05
N ILE A 41 10.76 3.95 1.19
CA ILE A 41 10.00 2.87 1.83
C ILE A 41 10.13 1.59 1.00
N MET A 42 9.92 1.68 -0.31
CA MET A 42 9.99 0.52 -1.21
C MET A 42 11.37 -0.12 -1.20
N PHE A 43 12.46 0.65 -1.29
CA PHE A 43 13.81 0.12 -1.25
C PHE A 43 14.13 -0.56 0.08
N LYS A 44 13.68 0.02 1.19
CA LYS A 44 13.81 -0.62 2.51
C LYS A 44 13.09 -1.98 2.55
N ILE A 45 11.85 -2.04 2.04
CA ILE A 45 11.09 -3.28 1.94
C ILE A 45 11.81 -4.33 1.07
N LEU A 46 12.32 -3.92 -0.09
CA LEU A 46 13.03 -4.82 -0.99
C LEU A 46 14.31 -5.36 -0.37
N GLU A 47 15.05 -4.54 0.37
CA GLU A 47 16.27 -4.96 1.07
C GLU A 47 15.97 -5.96 2.20
N GLU A 48 14.92 -5.71 2.98
CA GLU A 48 14.53 -6.57 4.10
C GLU A 48 13.87 -7.87 3.66
N GLU A 49 13.00 -7.83 2.66
CA GLU A 49 12.17 -8.96 2.23
C GLU A 49 12.83 -9.81 1.13
N LYS A 50 13.62 -9.21 0.25
CA LYS A 50 14.21 -9.87 -0.94
C LYS A 50 13.19 -10.73 -1.68
N PRO A 51 12.08 -10.14 -2.15
CA PRO A 51 10.98 -10.89 -2.72
C PRO A 51 11.32 -11.49 -4.08
N ASP A 52 10.66 -12.61 -4.42
CA ASP A 52 10.68 -13.17 -5.77
C ASP A 52 9.76 -12.38 -6.71
N TYR A 53 8.66 -11.82 -6.17
CA TYR A 53 7.68 -11.05 -6.91
C TYR A 53 7.29 -9.77 -6.16
N LEU A 54 7.09 -8.69 -6.92
CA LEU A 54 6.68 -7.39 -6.43
C LEU A 54 5.58 -6.81 -7.32
N ALA A 55 4.51 -6.31 -6.72
CA ALA A 55 3.49 -5.53 -7.42
C ALA A 55 3.01 -4.36 -6.56
N VAL A 56 2.63 -3.28 -7.22
CA VAL A 56 2.06 -2.08 -6.61
C VAL A 56 0.65 -1.88 -7.15
N ALA A 57 -0.34 -1.83 -6.25
CA ALA A 57 -1.73 -1.59 -6.63
C ALA A 57 -2.09 -0.12 -6.44
N PHE A 58 -2.86 0.42 -7.40
CA PHE A 58 -3.39 1.77 -7.36
C PHE A 58 -4.90 1.76 -7.57
N ASP A 59 -5.59 2.70 -6.94
CA ASP A 59 -6.98 2.99 -7.26
C ASP A 59 -7.08 3.67 -8.62
N VAL A 60 -8.12 3.32 -9.38
CA VAL A 60 -8.48 4.02 -10.61
C VAL A 60 -9.52 5.09 -10.28
N HIS A 61 -9.44 6.25 -10.92
CA HIS A 61 -10.40 7.35 -10.76
C HIS A 61 -11.73 7.00 -11.47
N ALA A 62 -12.44 5.99 -10.92
CA ALA A 62 -13.73 5.53 -11.41
C ALA A 62 -14.62 5.11 -10.23
N PRO A 63 -15.94 5.21 -10.34
CA PRO A 63 -16.85 4.70 -9.33
C PRO A 63 -16.62 3.20 -9.14
N THR A 64 -16.49 2.78 -7.88
CA THR A 64 -16.38 1.36 -7.51
C THR A 64 -17.78 0.76 -7.29
N PHE A 65 -17.87 -0.56 -7.19
CA PHE A 65 -19.13 -1.22 -6.85
C PHE A 65 -19.74 -0.70 -5.53
N ARG A 66 -18.91 -0.26 -4.58
CA ARG A 66 -19.38 0.35 -3.31
C ARG A 66 -20.10 1.68 -3.54
N HIS A 67 -19.64 2.51 -4.50
CA HIS A 67 -20.33 3.74 -4.89
C HIS A 67 -21.67 3.44 -5.58
N GLN A 68 -21.76 2.33 -6.32
CA GLN A 68 -23.00 1.89 -6.95
C GLN A 68 -24.01 1.42 -5.90
N MET A 69 -23.55 0.76 -4.84
CA MET A 69 -24.39 0.31 -3.74
C MET A 69 -24.79 1.43 -2.77
N TYR A 70 -23.91 2.41 -2.56
CA TYR A 70 -24.13 3.53 -1.66
C TYR A 70 -23.48 4.81 -2.21
N GLN A 71 -24.28 5.71 -2.75
CA GLN A 71 -23.82 6.94 -3.43
C GLN A 71 -22.98 7.86 -2.54
N ALA A 72 -23.21 7.88 -1.22
CA ALA A 72 -22.44 8.68 -0.28
C ALA A 72 -21.14 8.01 0.18
N TYR A 73 -20.78 6.84 -0.35
CA TYR A 73 -19.55 6.14 0.01
C TYR A 73 -18.33 7.03 -0.23
N LYS A 74 -17.53 7.25 0.83
CA LYS A 74 -16.39 8.18 0.83
C LYS A 74 -16.70 9.65 0.49
N GLY A 75 -17.97 10.04 0.42
CA GLY A 75 -18.37 11.40 0.03
C GLY A 75 -17.91 12.51 1.00
N THR A 76 -17.55 12.16 2.23
CA THR A 76 -17.00 13.08 3.24
C THR A 76 -15.47 13.17 3.24
N ARG A 77 -14.76 12.37 2.41
CA ARG A 77 -13.30 12.43 2.35
C ARG A 77 -12.86 13.75 1.70
N LYS A 78 -11.86 14.39 2.32
CA LYS A 78 -11.23 15.56 1.71
C LYS A 78 -10.58 15.17 0.38
N PRO A 79 -10.66 16.01 -0.65
CA PRO A 79 -9.98 15.76 -1.92
C PRO A 79 -8.47 15.66 -1.70
N MET A 80 -7.81 14.84 -2.53
CA MET A 80 -6.35 14.74 -2.53
C MET A 80 -5.73 16.11 -2.86
N PRO A 81 -4.74 16.59 -2.08
CA PRO A 81 -4.02 17.81 -2.41
C PRO A 81 -3.45 17.77 -3.83
N GLU A 82 -3.45 18.91 -4.53
CA GLU A 82 -2.97 19.00 -5.90
C GLU A 82 -1.49 18.60 -6.01
N GLU A 83 -0.69 19.00 -5.04
CA GLU A 83 0.74 18.69 -4.95
C GLU A 83 1.00 17.18 -4.86
N LEU A 84 0.11 16.43 -4.23
CA LEU A 84 0.17 14.96 -4.19
C LEU A 84 -0.39 14.36 -5.50
N ARG A 85 -1.49 14.92 -6.01
CA ARG A 85 -2.13 14.44 -7.24
C ARG A 85 -1.18 14.45 -8.42
N GLN A 86 -0.36 15.49 -8.55
CA GLN A 86 0.64 15.63 -9.61
C GLN A 86 1.71 14.53 -9.55
N GLN A 87 2.01 14.02 -8.36
CA GLN A 87 3.05 13.03 -8.18
C GLN A 87 2.60 11.60 -8.54
N VAL A 88 1.30 11.32 -8.53
CA VAL A 88 0.77 9.96 -8.80
C VAL A 88 1.15 9.46 -10.19
N PRO A 89 0.88 10.17 -11.30
CA PRO A 89 1.26 9.70 -12.63
C PRO A 89 2.77 9.56 -12.79
N VAL A 90 3.55 10.46 -12.21
CA VAL A 90 5.03 10.40 -12.25
C VAL A 90 5.54 9.17 -11.51
N MET A 91 4.97 8.87 -10.33
CA MET A 91 5.33 7.66 -9.59
C MET A 91 5.06 6.39 -10.41
N LYS A 92 3.92 6.33 -11.11
CA LYS A 92 3.61 5.21 -12.01
C LYS A 92 4.61 5.08 -13.15
N GLU A 93 5.04 6.18 -13.74
CA GLU A 93 6.08 6.19 -14.78
C GLU A 93 7.42 5.68 -14.24
N VAL A 94 7.82 6.10 -13.05
CA VAL A 94 9.04 5.61 -12.38
C VAL A 94 8.97 4.10 -12.15
N LEU A 95 7.85 3.61 -11.62
CA LEU A 95 7.65 2.16 -11.39
C LEU A 95 7.70 1.38 -12.71
N LYS A 96 7.10 1.87 -13.78
CA LYS A 96 7.15 1.27 -15.11
C LYS A 96 8.59 1.23 -15.65
N ALA A 97 9.34 2.32 -15.51
CA ALA A 97 10.75 2.39 -15.92
C ALA A 97 11.64 1.41 -15.12
N MET A 98 11.27 1.10 -13.88
CA MET A 98 11.93 0.08 -13.05
C MET A 98 11.44 -1.35 -13.33
N HIS A 99 10.55 -1.55 -14.30
CA HIS A 99 9.90 -2.84 -14.62
C HIS A 99 9.12 -3.45 -13.45
N ILE A 100 8.54 -2.61 -12.59
CA ILE A 100 7.70 -3.05 -11.48
C ILE A 100 6.25 -3.17 -11.96
N THR A 101 5.61 -4.28 -11.66
CA THR A 101 4.21 -4.53 -12.02
C THR A 101 3.28 -3.58 -11.28
N ILE A 102 2.44 -2.88 -12.04
CA ILE A 102 1.36 -2.03 -11.53
C ILE A 102 0.04 -2.75 -11.76
N MET A 103 -0.79 -2.82 -10.72
CA MET A 103 -2.12 -3.42 -10.74
C MET A 103 -3.17 -2.33 -10.56
N GLU A 104 -4.06 -2.21 -11.54
CA GLU A 104 -5.20 -1.28 -11.53
C GLU A 104 -6.40 -1.97 -12.17
N GLN A 105 -7.58 -1.76 -11.60
CA GLN A 105 -8.82 -2.25 -12.20
C GLN A 105 -9.98 -1.31 -11.92
N ALA A 106 -10.65 -0.86 -12.98
CA ALA A 106 -11.86 -0.06 -12.85
C ALA A 106 -12.95 -0.85 -12.11
N GLY A 107 -13.66 -0.17 -11.20
CA GLY A 107 -14.72 -0.79 -10.39
C GLY A 107 -14.26 -1.45 -9.10
N LEU A 108 -12.96 -1.66 -8.91
CA LEU A 108 -12.37 -2.17 -7.67
C LEU A 108 -11.48 -1.11 -7.02
N GLU A 109 -11.35 -1.19 -5.70
CA GLU A 109 -10.35 -0.45 -4.95
C GLU A 109 -9.03 -1.23 -4.88
N ALA A 110 -7.92 -0.53 -4.65
CA ALA A 110 -6.62 -1.17 -4.48
C ALA A 110 -6.66 -2.26 -3.38
N ASP A 111 -7.39 -2.02 -2.30
CA ASP A 111 -7.55 -2.99 -1.20
C ASP A 111 -8.18 -4.30 -1.65
N ASP A 112 -9.15 -4.25 -2.58
CA ASP A 112 -9.78 -5.43 -3.14
C ASP A 112 -8.79 -6.25 -3.97
N ILE A 113 -7.96 -5.55 -4.76
CA ILE A 113 -6.90 -6.18 -5.57
C ILE A 113 -5.85 -6.82 -4.65
N LEU A 114 -5.37 -6.07 -3.67
CA LEU A 114 -4.34 -6.52 -2.73
C LEU A 114 -4.81 -7.73 -1.92
N GLY A 115 -6.02 -7.67 -1.35
CA GLY A 115 -6.59 -8.77 -0.59
C GLY A 115 -6.79 -10.03 -1.43
N THR A 116 -7.27 -9.87 -2.66
CA THR A 116 -7.47 -10.99 -3.59
C THR A 116 -6.15 -11.66 -3.97
N LEU A 117 -5.14 -10.86 -4.33
CA LEU A 117 -3.82 -11.39 -4.70
C LEU A 117 -3.12 -12.04 -3.52
N ALA A 118 -3.19 -11.44 -2.33
CA ALA A 118 -2.58 -12.01 -1.13
C ALA A 118 -3.18 -13.40 -0.81
N LYS A 119 -4.51 -13.53 -0.86
CA LYS A 119 -5.19 -14.80 -0.61
C LYS A 119 -4.87 -15.86 -1.66
N LYS A 120 -4.83 -15.51 -2.94
CA LYS A 120 -4.44 -16.43 -4.01
C LYS A 120 -3.00 -16.90 -3.85
N ALA A 121 -2.07 -15.99 -3.59
CA ALA A 121 -0.66 -16.33 -3.40
C ALA A 121 -0.46 -17.27 -2.19
N GLU A 122 -1.17 -17.01 -1.08
CA GLU A 122 -1.16 -17.90 0.09
C GLU A 122 -1.64 -19.30 -0.26
N GLN A 123 -2.73 -19.42 -1.05
CA GLN A 123 -3.26 -20.71 -1.50
C GLN A 123 -2.27 -21.49 -2.38
N GLU A 124 -1.41 -20.77 -3.10
CA GLU A 124 -0.33 -21.35 -3.91
C GLU A 124 0.94 -21.64 -3.09
N GLY A 125 0.91 -21.46 -1.78
CA GLY A 125 2.01 -21.76 -0.88
C GLY A 125 3.08 -20.67 -0.80
N MET A 126 2.78 -19.45 -1.22
CA MET A 126 3.69 -18.31 -1.12
C MET A 126 3.61 -17.63 0.26
N GLU A 127 4.73 -17.08 0.69
CA GLU A 127 4.76 -16.09 1.77
C GLU A 127 4.45 -14.70 1.20
N VAL A 128 3.55 -13.97 1.85
CA VAL A 128 3.07 -12.68 1.37
C VAL A 128 3.37 -11.58 2.38
N SER A 129 3.95 -10.47 1.92
CA SER A 129 4.04 -9.22 2.67
C SER A 129 3.19 -8.16 1.97
N LEU A 130 2.19 -7.62 2.64
CA LEU A 130 1.33 -6.56 2.16
C LEU A 130 1.67 -5.26 2.89
N VAL A 131 2.14 -4.27 2.14
CA VAL A 131 2.61 -2.98 2.66
C VAL A 131 1.56 -1.92 2.46
N SER A 132 0.96 -1.43 3.53
CA SER A 132 -0.04 -0.37 3.52
C SER A 132 -0.03 0.41 4.83
N GLY A 133 -0.44 1.67 4.78
CA GLY A 133 -0.74 2.46 5.98
C GLY A 133 -2.15 2.25 6.51
N ASP A 134 -3.00 1.53 5.79
CA ASP A 134 -4.37 1.26 6.18
C ASP A 134 -4.46 0.05 7.12
N ARG A 135 -4.92 0.30 8.34
CA ARG A 135 -5.08 -0.75 9.36
C ARG A 135 -6.23 -1.71 9.07
N ASP A 136 -7.19 -1.32 8.23
CA ASP A 136 -8.30 -2.19 7.86
C ASP A 136 -7.80 -3.47 7.16
N LEU A 137 -6.62 -3.42 6.53
CA LEU A 137 -5.99 -4.59 5.94
C LEU A 137 -5.47 -5.61 6.96
N LEU A 138 -5.40 -5.29 8.24
CA LEU A 138 -5.07 -6.26 9.31
C LEU A 138 -6.07 -7.42 9.36
N GLN A 139 -7.28 -7.22 8.87
CA GLN A 139 -8.30 -8.27 8.78
C GLN A 139 -7.89 -9.46 7.90
N ILE A 140 -6.96 -9.28 6.98
CA ILE A 140 -6.50 -10.35 6.08
C ILE A 140 -5.19 -11.01 6.52
N ALA A 141 -4.60 -10.58 7.63
CA ALA A 141 -3.39 -11.21 8.18
C ALA A 141 -3.63 -12.67 8.51
N THR A 142 -2.67 -13.52 8.17
CA THR A 142 -2.66 -14.96 8.47
C THR A 142 -1.29 -15.36 9.00
N ASP A 143 -1.02 -16.66 9.12
CA ASP A 143 0.32 -17.16 9.45
C ASP A 143 1.30 -16.98 8.27
N HIS A 144 0.80 -16.75 7.05
CA HIS A 144 1.58 -16.61 5.81
C HIS A 144 1.38 -15.26 5.11
N ILE A 145 0.40 -14.45 5.53
CA ILE A 145 0.19 -13.06 5.07
C ILE A 145 0.55 -12.12 6.20
N LYS A 146 1.64 -11.39 6.02
CA LYS A 146 2.12 -10.36 6.93
C LYS A 146 1.69 -8.98 6.43
N ILE A 147 1.08 -8.17 7.28
CA ILE A 147 0.78 -6.77 7.00
C ILE A 147 1.92 -5.92 7.57
N ARG A 148 2.54 -5.11 6.70
CA ARG A 148 3.63 -4.21 7.06
C ARG A 148 3.13 -2.77 7.00
N ILE A 149 3.14 -2.08 8.14
CA ILE A 149 2.63 -0.72 8.28
C ILE A 149 3.81 0.24 8.52
N PRO A 150 4.22 1.03 7.52
CA PRO A 150 5.26 2.03 7.70
C PRO A 150 4.79 3.14 8.65
N LYS A 151 5.66 3.54 9.56
CA LYS A 151 5.49 4.70 10.44
C LYS A 151 6.69 5.61 10.29
N THR A 152 6.45 6.90 10.13
CA THR A 152 7.52 7.89 10.16
C THR A 152 7.57 8.50 11.55
N LYS A 153 8.67 8.30 12.25
CA LYS A 153 8.98 8.93 13.54
C LYS A 153 10.30 9.69 13.42
N GLN A 154 10.26 10.99 13.71
CA GLN A 154 11.46 11.85 13.72
C GLN A 154 12.32 11.72 12.44
N GLY A 155 11.68 11.69 11.27
CA GLY A 155 12.34 11.57 9.98
C GLY A 155 12.89 10.18 9.64
N ARG A 156 12.66 9.19 10.50
CA ARG A 156 13.00 7.79 10.22
C ARG A 156 11.76 6.96 9.94
N THR A 157 11.85 6.09 8.95
CA THR A 157 10.79 5.12 8.66
C THR A 157 11.01 3.86 9.49
N GLU A 158 10.07 3.57 10.36
CA GLU A 158 9.93 2.29 11.07
C GLU A 158 8.77 1.52 10.46
N ILE A 159 8.83 0.19 10.45
CA ILE A 159 7.78 -0.66 9.92
C ILE A 159 7.30 -1.57 11.03
N GLU A 160 5.99 -1.55 11.29
CA GLU A 160 5.32 -2.51 12.17
C GLU A 160 4.85 -3.70 11.35
N ASP A 161 5.15 -4.90 11.81
CA ASP A 161 4.80 -6.15 11.16
C ASP A 161 3.72 -6.89 11.95
N TYR A 162 2.68 -7.34 11.25
CA TYR A 162 1.55 -8.06 11.82
C TYR A 162 1.23 -9.33 11.04
N TYR A 163 1.53 -10.48 11.62
CA TYR A 163 0.87 -11.75 11.31
C TYR A 163 -0.44 -11.88 12.12
N ALA A 164 -1.21 -12.93 11.90
CA ALA A 164 -2.46 -13.15 12.63
C ALA A 164 -2.27 -13.13 14.17
N ALA A 165 -1.20 -13.76 14.66
CA ALA A 165 -0.88 -13.77 16.08
C ALA A 165 -0.55 -12.38 16.64
N ASP A 166 0.12 -11.53 15.85
CA ASP A 166 0.45 -10.16 16.24
C ASP A 166 -0.81 -9.28 16.32
N VAL A 167 -1.77 -9.46 15.41
CA VAL A 167 -3.07 -8.77 15.45
C VAL A 167 -3.80 -9.15 16.73
N GLN A 168 -3.86 -10.44 17.03
CA GLN A 168 -4.52 -10.93 18.26
C GLN A 168 -3.84 -10.41 19.52
N ALA A 169 -2.53 -10.37 19.57
CA ALA A 169 -1.77 -9.84 20.71
C ALA A 169 -1.99 -8.34 20.92
N ALA A 170 -2.04 -7.56 19.81
CA ALA A 170 -2.17 -6.11 19.88
C ALA A 170 -3.61 -5.61 20.14
N TYR A 171 -4.61 -6.30 19.59
CA TYR A 171 -6.00 -5.84 19.58
C TYR A 171 -6.97 -6.77 20.32
N GLN A 172 -6.53 -7.93 20.80
CA GLN A 172 -7.32 -8.94 21.50
C GLN A 172 -8.48 -9.52 20.65
N VAL A 173 -8.37 -9.40 19.34
CA VAL A 173 -9.31 -9.97 18.37
C VAL A 173 -8.55 -10.70 17.26
N THR A 174 -9.19 -11.71 16.68
CA THR A 174 -8.63 -12.35 15.47
C THR A 174 -8.74 -11.42 14.26
N PRO A 175 -7.89 -11.57 13.22
CA PRO A 175 -7.98 -10.74 12.01
C PRO A 175 -9.39 -10.66 11.42
N LEU A 176 -10.13 -11.78 11.36
CA LEU A 176 -11.50 -11.83 10.85
C LEU A 176 -12.52 -11.01 11.66
N ARG A 177 -12.18 -10.62 12.89
CA ARG A 177 -13.01 -9.81 13.78
C ARG A 177 -12.46 -8.42 14.01
N PHE A 178 -11.49 -8.02 13.18
CA PHE A 178 -10.78 -6.74 13.29
C PHE A 178 -11.57 -5.60 12.61
N ILE A 179 -12.82 -5.59 12.53
CA ILE A 179 -13.63 -4.48 11.97
C ILE A 179 -14.56 -3.97 13.05
#